data_7a6acc85784e835a7649f2dbfbd3d7dc
#
_entry.id   7a6acc85784e835a7649f2dbfbd3d7dc
#
_cell.length_a   1.000
_cell.length_b   1.000
_cell.length_c   1.000
_cell.angle_alpha   90.00
_cell.angle_beta   90.00
_cell.angle_gamma   90.00
#
_symmetry.space_group_name_H-M   'P 1'
#
loop_
_entity.id
_entity.type
_entity.pdbx_description
1 polymer ?
#
loop_
_entity_poly.entity_id
_entity_poly.type
_entity_poly.pdbx_seq_one_letter_code
_entity_poly.pdbx_strand_id
1 'polypeptide(L)'
;MTTGPDVSARPKDYRLLIPREWFRIDLVQERWRRQLKTFVDLQADGKNVPAEAKQEAWASLRNTAESAVANGALEFFLRPELHDGSIMPVSLIVSLIPSPGSPTPKDLLASFEEREHRSGRGTEVSIVALPAGEAVQIRTRTTLDLYIHMPGTVGYLVLGFVVPLTGVIGPMERLCTSIAGSLRWIM
;
A
#
# COMPACT_ATOMS: atom_id res chain seq x y z
N MET A 1 5.77 15.29 36.19
CA MET A 1 6.65 15.45 35.03
C MET A 1 6.39 14.28 34.09
N THR A 2 5.55 14.49 33.11
CA THR A 2 5.22 13.46 32.11
C THR A 2 6.29 13.54 31.02
N THR A 3 7.19 12.56 31.01
CA THR A 3 8.19 12.41 29.95
C THR A 3 7.40 12.08 28.67
N GLY A 4 7.33 13.05 27.78
CA GLY A 4 6.79 12.81 26.44
C GLY A 4 7.60 11.72 25.74
N PRO A 5 7.02 10.99 24.76
CA PRO A 5 7.74 9.97 24.03
C PRO A 5 9.00 10.61 23.39
N ASP A 6 10.12 9.94 23.56
CA ASP A 6 11.40 10.34 22.97
C ASP A 6 11.26 10.33 21.43
N VAL A 7 11.12 11.50 20.83
CA VAL A 7 10.88 11.71 19.39
C VAL A 7 12.09 11.28 18.55
N SER A 8 13.21 10.93 19.18
CA SER A 8 14.45 10.55 18.51
C SER A 8 14.63 9.03 18.35
N ALA A 9 13.80 8.21 18.97
CA ALA A 9 13.92 6.76 18.88
C ALA A 9 13.40 6.26 17.54
N ARG A 10 14.23 5.49 16.84
CA ARG A 10 13.83 4.83 15.56
C ARG A 10 12.90 3.66 15.85
N PRO A 11 11.79 3.51 15.12
CA PRO A 11 10.95 2.33 15.24
C PRO A 11 11.71 1.09 14.78
N LYS A 12 11.52 -0.02 15.50
CA LYS A 12 12.06 -1.34 15.15
C LYS A 12 11.18 -2.05 14.14
N ASP A 13 9.88 -1.78 14.20
CA ASP A 13 8.87 -2.43 13.37
C ASP A 13 7.58 -1.61 13.37
N TYR A 14 6.59 -2.07 12.66
CA TYR A 14 5.25 -1.50 12.64
C TYR A 14 4.18 -2.58 12.83
N ARG A 15 3.00 -2.17 13.23
CA ARG A 15 1.80 -3.00 13.27
C ARG A 15 0.71 -2.34 12.44
N LEU A 16 0.06 -3.14 11.60
CA LEU A 16 -1.05 -2.74 10.76
C LEU A 16 -2.19 -3.75 10.90
N LEU A 17 -3.41 -3.27 11.11
CA LEU A 17 -4.59 -4.14 11.20
C LEU A 17 -5.20 -4.31 9.80
N ILE A 18 -5.08 -5.50 9.28
CA ILE A 18 -5.65 -5.89 7.98
C ILE A 18 -6.84 -6.84 8.24
N PRO A 19 -7.99 -6.66 7.56
CA PRO A 19 -9.12 -7.59 7.67
C PRO A 19 -8.72 -9.02 7.31
N ARG A 20 -9.30 -10.00 7.99
CA ARG A 20 -8.92 -11.41 7.88
C ARG A 20 -9.15 -12.02 6.50
N GLU A 21 -10.07 -11.48 5.74
CA GLU A 21 -10.36 -11.91 4.37
C GLU A 21 -9.31 -11.49 3.34
N TRP A 22 -8.35 -10.67 3.72
CA TRP A 22 -7.24 -10.31 2.84
C TRP A 22 -6.16 -11.38 2.87
N PHE A 23 -5.68 -11.73 1.70
CA PHE A 23 -4.57 -12.67 1.54
C PHE A 23 -3.23 -11.93 1.69
N ARG A 24 -2.40 -12.35 2.62
CA ARG A 24 -1.09 -11.75 2.87
C ARG A 24 0.01 -12.49 2.14
N ILE A 25 0.85 -11.75 1.44
CA ILE A 25 2.06 -12.23 0.77
C ILE A 25 3.25 -11.51 1.38
N ASP A 26 4.19 -12.27 1.94
CA ASP A 26 5.43 -11.74 2.51
C ASP A 26 6.47 -11.61 1.39
N LEU A 27 6.71 -10.39 0.94
CA LEU A 27 7.60 -10.08 -0.18
C LEU A 27 9.09 -10.17 0.17
N VAL A 28 9.43 -10.20 1.45
CA VAL A 28 10.81 -10.36 1.92
C VAL A 28 11.30 -11.80 1.73
N GLN A 29 10.39 -12.76 1.72
CA GLN A 29 10.71 -14.17 1.55
C GLN A 29 10.72 -14.58 0.07
N GLU A 30 11.70 -15.38 -0.35
CA GLU A 30 11.83 -15.87 -1.74
C GLU A 30 10.59 -16.63 -2.25
N ARG A 31 9.81 -17.23 -1.35
CA ARG A 31 8.61 -18.00 -1.69
C ARG A 31 7.37 -17.16 -2.04
N TRP A 32 7.48 -15.83 -2.08
CA TRP A 32 6.33 -14.96 -2.37
C TRP A 32 5.65 -15.27 -3.71
N ARG A 33 6.42 -15.70 -4.73
CA ARG A 33 5.85 -16.10 -6.03
C ARG A 33 4.92 -17.29 -5.90
N ARG A 34 5.25 -18.26 -5.05
CA ARG A 34 4.40 -19.41 -4.76
C ARG A 34 3.14 -19.00 -4.01
N GLN A 35 3.26 -18.11 -3.04
CA GLN A 35 2.11 -17.58 -2.30
C GLN A 35 1.13 -16.85 -3.25
N LEU A 36 1.66 -16.02 -4.16
CA LEU A 36 0.87 -15.30 -5.14
C LEU A 36 0.16 -16.26 -6.12
N LYS A 37 0.85 -17.30 -6.58
CA LYS A 37 0.23 -18.35 -7.41
C LYS A 37 -0.89 -19.05 -6.67
N THR A 38 -0.70 -19.37 -5.40
CA THR A 38 -1.74 -19.96 -4.55
C THR A 38 -2.96 -19.06 -4.47
N PHE A 39 -2.77 -17.74 -4.30
CA PHE A 39 -3.89 -16.80 -4.31
C PHE A 39 -4.68 -16.86 -5.62
N VAL A 40 -4.01 -16.79 -6.77
CA VAL A 40 -4.67 -16.84 -8.09
C VAL A 40 -5.40 -18.16 -8.29
N ASP A 41 -4.80 -19.28 -7.90
CA ASP A 41 -5.41 -20.61 -8.00
C ASP A 41 -6.69 -20.70 -7.13
N LEU A 42 -6.65 -20.22 -5.89
CA LEU A 42 -7.81 -20.17 -5.00
C LEU A 42 -8.94 -19.28 -5.53
N GLN A 43 -8.60 -18.16 -6.20
CA GLN A 43 -9.60 -17.28 -6.79
C GLN A 43 -10.32 -17.93 -7.98
N ALA A 44 -9.64 -18.78 -8.72
CA ALA A 44 -10.19 -19.48 -9.87
C ALA A 44 -10.93 -20.78 -9.49
N ASP A 45 -10.62 -21.36 -8.33
CA ASP A 45 -11.16 -22.64 -7.89
C ASP A 45 -12.68 -22.58 -7.68
N GLY A 46 -13.41 -23.55 -8.30
CA GLY A 46 -14.86 -23.63 -8.22
C GLY A 46 -15.63 -22.47 -8.86
N LYS A 47 -14.94 -21.58 -9.58
CA LYS A 47 -15.52 -20.40 -10.25
C LYS A 47 -15.31 -20.49 -11.76
N ASN A 48 -16.21 -19.86 -12.50
CA ASN A 48 -16.12 -19.84 -13.98
C ASN A 48 -15.10 -18.78 -14.45
N VAL A 49 -13.82 -19.02 -14.13
CA VAL A 49 -12.69 -18.16 -14.55
C VAL A 49 -11.99 -18.84 -15.72
N PRO A 50 -11.96 -18.23 -16.92
CA PRO A 50 -11.23 -18.76 -18.06
C PRO A 50 -9.74 -18.91 -17.77
N ALA A 51 -9.08 -19.91 -18.37
CA ALA A 51 -7.65 -20.15 -18.19
C ALA A 51 -6.79 -18.93 -18.59
N GLU A 52 -7.20 -18.22 -19.63
CA GLU A 52 -6.54 -16.98 -20.09
C GLU A 52 -6.62 -15.88 -19.02
N ALA A 53 -7.81 -15.64 -18.46
CA ALA A 53 -8.02 -14.65 -17.39
C ALA A 53 -7.19 -14.99 -16.12
N LYS A 54 -7.08 -16.27 -15.79
CA LYS A 54 -6.20 -16.74 -14.72
C LYS A 54 -4.73 -16.44 -15.00
N GLN A 55 -4.29 -16.70 -16.23
CA GLN A 55 -2.91 -16.45 -16.65
C GLN A 55 -2.59 -14.94 -16.66
N GLU A 56 -3.52 -14.11 -17.13
CA GLU A 56 -3.38 -12.66 -17.13
C GLU A 56 -3.30 -12.10 -15.71
N ALA A 57 -4.16 -12.56 -14.80
CA ALA A 57 -4.13 -12.18 -13.40
C ALA A 57 -2.79 -12.55 -12.75
N TRP A 58 -2.32 -13.78 -13.00
CA TRP A 58 -1.00 -14.22 -12.53
C TRP A 58 0.13 -13.32 -13.03
N ALA A 59 0.18 -13.05 -14.33
CA ALA A 59 1.22 -12.22 -14.93
C ALA A 59 1.18 -10.78 -14.40
N SER A 60 0.01 -10.19 -14.31
CA SER A 60 -0.19 -8.82 -13.81
C SER A 60 0.24 -8.69 -12.34
N LEU A 61 -0.25 -9.57 -11.47
CA LEU A 61 0.08 -9.53 -10.05
C LEU A 61 1.56 -9.83 -9.79
N ARG A 62 2.14 -10.77 -10.54
CA ARG A 62 3.58 -11.07 -10.46
C ARG A 62 4.43 -9.85 -10.84
N ASN A 63 4.11 -9.19 -11.96
CA ASN A 63 4.84 -8.02 -12.40
C ASN A 63 4.72 -6.87 -11.38
N THR A 64 3.54 -6.68 -10.80
CA THR A 64 3.30 -5.71 -9.72
C THR A 64 4.18 -6.03 -8.51
N ALA A 65 4.20 -7.27 -8.07
CA ALA A 65 5.00 -7.70 -6.92
C ALA A 65 6.51 -7.57 -7.19
N GLU A 66 7.00 -7.95 -8.38
CA GLU A 66 8.40 -7.80 -8.77
C GLU A 66 8.85 -6.33 -8.77
N SER A 67 8.03 -5.46 -9.34
CA SER A 67 8.27 -4.01 -9.30
C SER A 67 8.26 -3.47 -7.87
N ALA A 68 7.32 -3.92 -7.04
CA ALA A 68 7.22 -3.52 -5.65
C ALA A 68 8.45 -3.94 -4.83
N VAL A 69 8.91 -5.19 -4.98
CA VAL A 69 10.13 -5.70 -4.33
C VAL A 69 11.35 -4.86 -4.71
N ALA A 70 11.50 -4.53 -5.99
CA ALA A 70 12.59 -3.67 -6.47
C ALA A 70 12.56 -2.26 -5.85
N ASN A 71 11.41 -1.81 -5.35
CA ASN A 71 11.18 -0.52 -4.69
C ASN A 71 11.02 -0.60 -3.17
N GLY A 72 11.49 -1.68 -2.54
CA GLY A 72 11.52 -1.81 -1.09
C GLY A 72 10.22 -2.27 -0.44
N ALA A 73 9.34 -2.94 -1.18
CA ALA A 73 8.13 -3.51 -0.62
C ALA A 73 8.41 -4.67 0.32
N LEU A 74 7.69 -4.69 1.43
CA LEU A 74 7.79 -5.69 2.48
C LEU A 74 6.64 -6.70 2.43
N GLU A 75 5.42 -6.19 2.18
CA GLU A 75 4.20 -6.98 2.21
C GLU A 75 3.25 -6.58 1.07
N PHE A 76 2.50 -7.56 0.60
CA PHE A 76 1.48 -7.38 -0.41
C PHE A 76 0.20 -8.07 0.08
N PHE A 77 -0.86 -7.32 0.26
CA PHE A 77 -2.17 -7.81 0.69
C PHE A 77 -3.15 -7.72 -0.47
N LEU A 78 -3.93 -8.78 -0.66
CA LEU A 78 -4.90 -8.91 -1.73
C LEU A 78 -6.28 -9.25 -1.16
N ARG A 79 -7.27 -8.39 -1.40
CA ARG A 79 -8.66 -8.71 -1.14
C ARG A 79 -9.28 -9.33 -2.39
N PRO A 80 -9.81 -10.55 -2.29
CA PRO A 80 -10.40 -11.23 -3.44
C PRO A 80 -11.58 -10.46 -4.03
N GLU A 81 -11.51 -10.16 -5.32
CA GLU A 81 -12.64 -9.65 -6.11
C GLU A 81 -12.62 -10.29 -7.51
N LEU A 82 -13.80 -10.66 -7.99
CA LEU A 82 -14.01 -11.16 -9.35
C LEU A 82 -14.97 -10.23 -10.07
N HIS A 83 -14.67 -9.97 -11.35
CA HIS A 83 -15.53 -9.20 -12.23
C HIS A 83 -15.52 -9.84 -13.62
N ASP A 84 -16.70 -10.21 -14.11
CA ASP A 84 -16.89 -10.82 -15.45
C ASP A 84 -15.90 -11.95 -15.76
N GLY A 85 -15.69 -12.86 -14.79
CA GLY A 85 -14.74 -13.95 -14.93
C GLY A 85 -13.26 -13.58 -14.82
N SER A 86 -12.94 -12.31 -14.56
CA SER A 86 -11.58 -11.82 -14.33
C SER A 86 -11.28 -11.65 -12.84
N ILE A 87 -10.05 -11.95 -12.46
CA ILE A 87 -9.55 -11.75 -11.09
C ILE A 87 -8.99 -10.33 -10.99
N MET A 88 -9.66 -9.45 -10.25
CA MET A 88 -9.29 -8.04 -10.11
C MET A 88 -9.28 -7.64 -8.62
N PRO A 89 -8.31 -8.09 -7.83
CA PRO A 89 -8.31 -7.86 -6.40
C PRO A 89 -8.07 -6.38 -6.06
N VAL A 90 -8.65 -5.94 -4.94
CA VAL A 90 -8.15 -4.76 -4.23
C VAL A 90 -6.81 -5.13 -3.62
N SER A 91 -5.84 -4.25 -3.70
CA SER A 91 -4.50 -4.52 -3.18
C SER A 91 -3.99 -3.43 -2.27
N LEU A 92 -3.11 -3.82 -1.36
CA LEU A 92 -2.30 -2.94 -0.53
C LEU A 92 -0.85 -3.44 -0.57
N ILE A 93 0.06 -2.55 -0.96
CA ILE A 93 1.51 -2.78 -0.85
C ILE A 93 2.04 -1.93 0.29
N VAL A 94 2.79 -2.54 1.18
CA VAL A 94 3.52 -1.85 2.25
C VAL A 94 4.99 -1.83 1.88
N SER A 95 5.55 -0.63 1.76
CA SER A 95 6.94 -0.42 1.36
C SER A 95 7.68 0.45 2.37
N LEU A 96 8.95 0.17 2.57
CA LEU A 96 9.84 1.00 3.36
C LEU A 96 10.79 1.73 2.42
N ILE A 97 10.77 3.06 2.49
CA ILE A 97 11.69 3.93 1.75
C ILE A 97 12.64 4.55 2.75
N PRO A 98 13.82 3.95 2.99
CA PRO A 98 14.82 4.55 3.83
C PRO A 98 15.39 5.78 3.14
N SER A 99 15.40 6.89 3.85
CA SER A 99 15.94 8.15 3.34
C SER A 99 16.61 8.89 4.48
N PRO A 100 17.89 8.63 4.76
CA PRO A 100 18.65 9.41 5.73
C PRO A 100 18.63 10.88 5.36
N GLY A 101 18.20 11.74 6.29
CA GLY A 101 17.95 13.14 6.00
C GLY A 101 16.72 13.37 5.11
N SER A 102 15.73 12.48 5.23
CA SER A 102 14.52 12.52 4.41
C SER A 102 13.85 13.88 4.42
N PRO A 103 13.26 14.30 3.29
CA PRO A 103 12.49 15.54 3.23
C PRO A 103 11.37 15.49 4.27
N THR A 104 11.03 16.66 4.81
CA THR A 104 9.85 16.76 5.65
C THR A 104 8.58 16.44 4.85
N PRO A 105 7.45 16.11 5.50
CA PRO A 105 6.19 15.95 4.77
C PRO A 105 5.82 17.14 3.88
N LYS A 106 6.15 18.37 4.30
CA LYS A 106 5.93 19.58 3.50
C LYS A 106 6.81 19.64 2.24
N ASP A 107 8.08 19.28 2.36
CA ASP A 107 9.00 19.26 1.22
C ASP A 107 8.62 18.16 0.24
N LEU A 108 8.19 17.00 0.76
CA LEU A 108 7.71 15.89 -0.04
C LEU A 108 6.42 16.26 -0.77
N LEU A 109 5.46 16.91 -0.08
CA LEU A 109 4.24 17.44 -0.68
C LEU A 109 4.56 18.37 -1.84
N ALA A 110 5.42 19.37 -1.63
CA ALA A 110 5.80 20.33 -2.67
C ALA A 110 6.41 19.62 -3.90
N SER A 111 7.23 18.59 -3.69
CA SER A 111 7.82 17.80 -4.77
C SER A 111 6.76 17.04 -5.59
N PHE A 112 5.73 16.51 -4.94
CA PHE A 112 4.64 15.83 -5.63
C PHE A 112 3.72 16.80 -6.37
N GLU A 113 3.40 17.95 -5.75
CA GLU A 113 2.61 19.00 -6.40
C GLU A 113 3.29 19.52 -7.67
N GLU A 114 4.61 19.73 -7.62
CA GLU A 114 5.37 20.14 -8.80
C GLU A 114 5.35 19.10 -9.93
N ARG A 115 5.44 17.80 -9.57
CA ARG A 115 5.32 16.70 -10.55
C ARG A 115 3.92 16.65 -11.15
N GLU A 116 2.88 16.81 -10.34
CA GLU A 116 1.50 16.80 -10.79
C GLU A 116 1.22 17.97 -11.71
N HIS A 117 1.68 19.15 -11.35
CA HIS A 117 1.54 20.35 -12.19
C HIS A 117 2.17 20.15 -13.56
N ARG A 118 3.28 19.42 -13.65
CA ARG A 118 3.95 19.08 -14.92
C ARG A 118 3.24 17.96 -15.68
N SER A 119 2.64 17.00 -14.99
CA SER A 119 2.02 15.81 -15.62
C SER A 119 0.57 15.99 -15.97
N GLY A 120 -0.17 16.84 -15.27
CA GLY A 120 -1.60 17.11 -15.49
C GLY A 120 -2.51 15.89 -15.34
N ARG A 121 -2.16 14.91 -14.51
CA ARG A 121 -2.89 13.64 -14.38
C ARG A 121 -4.15 13.71 -13.51
N GLY A 122 -4.44 14.85 -12.90
CA GLY A 122 -5.59 15.01 -12.02
C GLY A 122 -5.44 14.28 -10.68
N THR A 123 -4.21 14.19 -10.18
CA THR A 123 -3.86 13.57 -8.91
C THR A 123 -4.05 14.58 -7.78
N GLU A 124 -4.76 14.22 -6.74
CA GLU A 124 -4.87 15.04 -5.54
C GLU A 124 -3.70 14.74 -4.59
N VAL A 125 -3.04 15.78 -4.11
CA VAL A 125 -1.92 15.67 -3.16
C VAL A 125 -2.22 16.50 -1.92
N SER A 126 -2.07 15.94 -0.73
CA SER A 126 -2.36 16.63 0.54
C SER A 126 -1.57 16.04 1.70
N ILE A 127 -1.51 16.76 2.82
CA ILE A 127 -1.02 16.22 4.09
C ILE A 127 -2.22 15.79 4.93
N VAL A 128 -2.12 14.60 5.50
CA VAL A 128 -3.12 14.05 6.44
C VAL A 128 -2.44 13.66 7.75
N ALA A 129 -3.16 13.86 8.85
CA ALA A 129 -2.70 13.42 10.17
C ALA A 129 -3.23 12.00 10.44
N LEU A 130 -2.30 11.07 10.70
CA LEU A 130 -2.62 9.72 11.16
C LEU A 130 -2.14 9.55 12.60
N PRO A 131 -2.67 8.58 13.35
CA PRO A 131 -2.16 8.29 14.69
C PRO A 131 -0.66 7.92 14.71
N ALA A 132 -0.13 7.42 13.60
CA ALA A 132 1.28 7.08 13.45
C ALA A 132 2.18 8.27 13.08
N GLY A 133 1.61 9.41 12.72
CA GLY A 133 2.32 10.62 12.31
C GLY A 133 1.71 11.30 11.09
N GLU A 134 2.33 12.38 10.65
CA GLU A 134 1.93 13.04 9.41
C GLU A 134 2.24 12.18 8.19
N ALA A 135 1.35 12.19 7.22
CA ALA A 135 1.53 11.50 5.95
C ALA A 135 1.24 12.42 4.77
N VAL A 136 1.99 12.26 3.70
CA VAL A 136 1.63 12.84 2.40
C VAL A 136 0.72 11.83 1.69
N GLN A 137 -0.47 12.27 1.37
CA GLN A 137 -1.47 11.49 0.65
C GLN A 137 -1.45 11.86 -0.83
N ILE A 138 -1.37 10.86 -1.68
CA ILE A 138 -1.53 10.98 -3.13
C ILE A 138 -2.73 10.14 -3.52
N ARG A 139 -3.69 10.77 -4.17
CA ARG A 139 -4.96 10.14 -4.51
C ARG A 139 -5.29 10.30 -5.99
N THR A 140 -5.69 9.21 -6.61
CA THR A 140 -6.37 9.18 -7.90
C THR A 140 -7.75 8.54 -7.72
N ARG A 141 -8.46 8.33 -8.82
CA ARG A 141 -9.74 7.61 -8.77
C ARG A 141 -9.61 6.18 -8.22
N THR A 142 -8.53 5.47 -8.55
CA THR A 142 -8.36 4.04 -8.25
C THR A 142 -7.19 3.74 -7.32
N THR A 143 -6.40 4.74 -6.95
CA THR A 143 -5.24 4.57 -6.07
C THR A 143 -5.26 5.53 -4.91
N LEU A 144 -4.69 5.10 -3.80
CA LEU A 144 -4.45 5.92 -2.61
C LEU A 144 -3.08 5.54 -2.04
N ASP A 145 -2.11 6.43 -2.16
CA ASP A 145 -0.79 6.25 -1.59
C ASP A 145 -0.60 7.18 -0.39
N LEU A 146 -0.13 6.62 0.72
CA LEU A 146 0.14 7.33 1.96
C LEU A 146 1.62 7.17 2.31
N TYR A 147 2.37 8.25 2.23
CA TYR A 147 3.77 8.35 2.64
C TYR A 147 3.82 8.82 4.09
N ILE A 148 3.95 7.88 5.02
CA ILE A 148 3.90 8.13 6.46
C ILE A 148 5.31 8.37 6.97
N HIS A 149 5.58 9.56 7.49
CA HIS A 149 6.89 9.94 8.00
C HIS A 149 7.25 9.11 9.23
N MET A 150 8.40 8.45 9.18
CA MET A 150 8.86 7.61 10.28
C MET A 150 9.47 8.46 11.41
N PRO A 151 9.23 8.15 12.67
CA PRO A 151 9.93 8.77 13.79
C PRO A 151 11.45 8.61 13.64
N GLY A 152 12.20 9.61 14.10
CA GLY A 152 13.66 9.61 14.00
C GLY A 152 14.21 9.98 12.62
N THR A 153 13.40 10.52 11.72
CA THR A 153 13.80 11.06 10.40
C THR A 153 14.54 10.08 9.50
N VAL A 154 14.14 8.80 9.52
CA VAL A 154 14.85 7.73 8.80
C VAL A 154 14.21 7.34 7.47
N GLY A 155 13.10 7.99 7.09
CA GLY A 155 12.40 7.73 5.83
C GLY A 155 10.89 7.69 5.97
N TYR A 156 10.27 6.97 5.07
CA TYR A 156 8.81 6.83 4.95
C TYR A 156 8.39 5.37 4.90
N LEU A 157 7.33 5.04 5.62
CA LEU A 157 6.55 3.85 5.34
C LEU A 157 5.44 4.23 4.36
N VAL A 158 5.32 3.50 3.26
CA VAL A 158 4.34 3.79 2.22
C VAL A 158 3.27 2.71 2.21
N LEU A 159 2.01 3.14 2.30
CA LEU A 159 0.84 2.29 2.09
C LEU A 159 0.25 2.64 0.72
N GLY A 160 0.41 1.75 -0.25
CA GLY A 160 -0.13 1.92 -1.60
C GLY A 160 -1.36 1.04 -1.83
N PHE A 161 -2.55 1.64 -1.87
CA PHE A 161 -3.81 0.95 -2.17
C PHE A 161 -4.17 1.09 -3.64
N VAL A 162 -4.64 -0.02 -4.24
CA VAL A 162 -5.24 -0.03 -5.58
C VAL A 162 -6.62 -0.65 -5.51
N VAL A 163 -7.62 0.09 -5.95
CA VAL A 163 -9.05 -0.30 -5.94
C VAL A 163 -9.59 -0.23 -7.38
N PRO A 164 -9.37 -1.26 -8.20
CA PRO A 164 -9.54 -1.16 -9.65
C PRO A 164 -10.99 -1.02 -10.10
N LEU A 165 -11.93 -1.67 -9.43
CA LEU A 165 -13.33 -1.73 -9.88
C LEU A 165 -14.15 -0.54 -9.41
N THR A 166 -14.25 -0.36 -8.10
CA THR A 166 -15.10 0.67 -7.50
C THR A 166 -14.39 2.02 -7.36
N GLY A 167 -13.08 2.01 -7.34
CA GLY A 167 -12.27 3.18 -7.00
C GLY A 167 -12.22 3.46 -5.50
N VAL A 168 -11.43 4.45 -5.12
CA VAL A 168 -11.22 4.88 -3.72
C VAL A 168 -12.34 5.84 -3.33
N ILE A 169 -13.55 5.33 -3.25
CA ILE A 169 -14.77 6.08 -2.86
C ILE A 169 -15.62 5.28 -1.87
N GLY A 170 -16.45 5.99 -1.11
CA GLY A 170 -17.47 5.40 -0.22
C GLY A 170 -16.90 4.37 0.76
N PRO A 171 -17.45 3.15 0.81
CA PRO A 171 -17.01 2.11 1.73
C PRO A 171 -15.54 1.73 1.57
N MET A 172 -15.02 1.71 0.33
CA MET A 172 -13.61 1.37 0.07
C MET A 172 -12.67 2.45 0.57
N GLU A 173 -13.02 3.72 0.41
CA GLU A 173 -12.25 4.82 0.97
C GLU A 173 -12.18 4.73 2.51
N ARG A 174 -13.32 4.47 3.16
CA ARG A 174 -13.36 4.26 4.62
C ARG A 174 -12.51 3.07 5.06
N LEU A 175 -12.54 1.98 4.32
CA LEU A 175 -11.73 0.80 4.61
C LEU A 175 -10.23 1.11 4.50
N CYS A 176 -9.78 1.70 3.40
CA CYS A 176 -8.38 2.10 3.22
C CYS A 176 -7.92 3.07 4.32
N THR A 177 -8.74 4.07 4.65
CA THR A 177 -8.45 5.04 5.71
C THR A 177 -8.39 4.38 7.09
N SER A 178 -9.29 3.42 7.37
CA SER A 178 -9.27 2.68 8.63
C SER A 178 -8.04 1.80 8.78
N ILE A 179 -7.62 1.12 7.71
CA ILE A 179 -6.39 0.33 7.69
C ILE A 179 -5.19 1.26 7.97
N ALA A 180 -5.06 2.37 7.24
CA ALA A 180 -3.99 3.33 7.45
C ALA A 180 -3.99 3.92 8.87
N GLY A 181 -5.16 4.26 9.40
CA GLY A 181 -5.34 4.76 10.76
C GLY A 181 -5.00 3.75 11.87
N SER A 182 -4.93 2.47 11.52
CA SER A 182 -4.54 1.40 12.46
C SER A 182 -3.03 1.26 12.65
N LEU A 183 -2.23 1.92 11.80
CA LEU A 183 -0.77 1.85 11.87
C LEU A 183 -0.26 2.32 13.23
N ARG A 184 0.64 1.54 13.81
CA ARG A 184 1.35 1.85 15.05
C ARG A 184 2.82 1.45 14.90
N TRP A 185 3.71 2.29 15.39
CA TRP A 185 5.13 1.98 15.47
C TRP A 185 5.44 1.11 16.68
N ILE A 186 6.34 0.16 16.52
CA ILE A 186 6.94 -0.64 17.59
C ILE A 186 8.33 -0.08 17.84
N MET A 187 8.51 0.49 19.03
CA MET A 187 9.76 1.16 19.43
C MET A 187 10.79 0.18 20.00
#